data_027c7506d09314544e24a4bf4b95ffd4
#
_entry.id   027c7506d09314544e24a4bf4b95ffd4
#
_cell.length_a   1.000
_cell.length_b   1.000
_cell.length_c   1.000
_cell.angle_alpha   90.00
_cell.angle_beta   90.00
_cell.angle_gamma   90.00
#
_symmetry.space_group_name_H-M   'P 1'
#
loop_
_entity.id
_entity.type
_entity.pdbx_description
1 polymer ?
#
loop_
_entity_poly.entity_id
_entity_poly.type
_entity_poly.pdbx_seq_one_letter_code
_entity_poly.pdbx_strand_id
1 'polypeptide(L)'
;MKTSLSKLPEYARLDLEQIVGLILENVPRCEMIILYGSYARGTQVEFDERIEFGIPTSFMSDYDILVVTSASDAKEVGRMLDAVDMKYYKRPDHQVPIQFINDDIEKLNSDLSEGRYFYTEIKKQGIMLYDSKNYQLERARKLDFEEIRRQAQEYFDEKFE
;
A
#
# COMPACT_ATOMS: atom_id res chain seq x y z
N MET A 1 -4.11 6.34 -12.28
CA MET A 1 -3.22 6.22 -11.11
C MET A 1 -1.99 7.08 -11.32
N LYS A 2 -1.57 7.77 -10.28
CA LYS A 2 -0.37 8.62 -10.33
C LYS A 2 0.89 7.76 -10.41
N THR A 3 1.93 8.31 -11.01
CA THR A 3 3.24 7.65 -11.11
C THR A 3 4.37 8.50 -10.55
N SER A 4 4.10 9.76 -10.25
CA SER A 4 5.13 10.71 -9.81
C SER A 4 5.22 10.77 -8.28
N LEU A 5 6.45 10.76 -7.77
CA LEU A 5 6.75 10.93 -6.34
C LEU A 5 7.11 12.39 -5.99
N SER A 6 6.99 13.31 -6.95
CA SER A 6 7.47 14.68 -6.79
C SER A 6 6.82 15.46 -5.66
N LYS A 7 5.58 15.10 -5.28
CA LYS A 7 4.85 15.75 -4.18
C LYS A 7 5.19 15.19 -2.80
N LEU A 8 5.94 14.10 -2.73
CA LEU A 8 6.36 13.51 -1.47
C LEU A 8 7.60 14.21 -0.91
N PRO A 9 7.76 14.23 0.42
CA PRO A 9 9.01 14.71 1.01
C PRO A 9 10.20 13.91 0.52
N GLU A 10 11.38 14.51 0.53
CA GLU A 10 12.60 13.85 0.05
C GLU A 10 12.88 12.55 0.81
N TYR A 11 12.71 12.55 2.14
CA TYR A 11 12.95 11.34 2.92
C TYR A 11 12.06 10.18 2.46
N ALA A 12 10.78 10.46 2.13
CA ALA A 12 9.84 9.44 1.68
C ALA A 12 10.23 8.91 0.30
N ARG A 13 10.66 9.77 -0.60
CA ARG A 13 11.12 9.33 -1.92
C ARG A 13 12.32 8.39 -1.82
N LEU A 14 13.28 8.73 -0.96
CA LEU A 14 14.47 7.90 -0.75
C LEU A 14 14.11 6.57 -0.10
N ASP A 15 13.25 6.59 0.93
CA ASP A 15 12.77 5.37 1.58
C ASP A 15 12.08 4.45 0.58
N LEU A 16 11.16 5.00 -0.23
CA LEU A 16 10.38 4.21 -1.18
C LEU A 16 11.25 3.62 -2.29
N GLU A 17 12.27 4.34 -2.76
CA GLU A 17 13.23 3.79 -3.71
C GLU A 17 13.94 2.55 -3.14
N GLN A 18 14.35 2.62 -1.88
CA GLN A 18 15.00 1.51 -1.20
C GLN A 18 14.05 0.34 -1.01
N ILE A 19 12.83 0.62 -0.59
CA ILE A 19 11.80 -0.40 -0.38
C ILE A 19 11.49 -1.13 -1.69
N VAL A 20 11.31 -0.40 -2.79
CA VAL A 20 11.09 -1.00 -4.11
C VAL A 20 12.24 -1.91 -4.50
N GLY A 21 13.48 -1.45 -4.32
CA GLY A 21 14.66 -2.27 -4.61
C GLY A 21 14.67 -3.57 -3.81
N LEU A 22 14.38 -3.49 -2.51
CA LEU A 22 14.34 -4.67 -1.64
C LEU A 22 13.22 -5.64 -2.04
N ILE A 23 12.05 -5.12 -2.42
CA ILE A 23 10.95 -5.97 -2.89
C ILE A 23 11.35 -6.70 -4.17
N LEU A 24 11.90 -6.00 -5.15
CA LEU A 24 12.29 -6.61 -6.41
C LEU A 24 13.41 -7.65 -6.26
N GLU A 25 14.30 -7.47 -5.29
CA GLU A 25 15.35 -8.45 -4.99
C GLU A 25 14.81 -9.71 -4.30
N ASN A 26 13.74 -9.61 -3.53
CA ASN A 26 13.29 -10.69 -2.65
C ASN A 26 11.97 -11.35 -3.07
N VAL A 27 11.19 -10.69 -3.94
CA VAL A 27 9.88 -11.19 -4.34
C VAL A 27 9.89 -11.48 -5.84
N PRO A 28 9.98 -12.76 -6.25
CA PRO A 28 9.90 -13.11 -7.66
C PRO A 28 8.48 -12.87 -8.19
N ARG A 29 8.37 -12.64 -9.50
CA ARG A 29 7.11 -12.38 -10.18
C ARG A 29 6.34 -11.19 -9.61
N CYS A 30 7.06 -10.20 -9.11
CA CYS A 30 6.45 -8.94 -8.71
C CYS A 30 6.07 -8.16 -9.97
N GLU A 31 4.79 -7.91 -10.15
CA GLU A 31 4.27 -7.23 -11.33
C GLU A 31 4.01 -5.75 -11.08
N MET A 32 3.55 -5.39 -9.90
CA MET A 32 3.29 -4.00 -9.53
C MET A 32 3.57 -3.76 -8.06
N ILE A 33 3.99 -2.54 -7.74
CA ILE A 33 4.13 -2.07 -6.35
C ILE A 33 3.41 -0.73 -6.28
N ILE A 34 2.43 -0.62 -5.38
CA ILE A 34 1.55 0.55 -5.32
C ILE A 34 1.57 1.11 -3.90
N LEU A 35 1.88 2.39 -3.78
CA LEU A 35 1.73 3.13 -2.52
C LEU A 35 0.29 3.62 -2.42
N TYR A 36 -0.36 3.34 -1.31
CA TYR A 36 -1.71 3.85 -1.05
C TYR A 36 -1.75 4.49 0.33
N GLY A 37 -2.93 4.87 0.79
CA GLY A 37 -3.08 5.47 2.11
C GLY A 37 -2.65 6.92 2.18
N SER A 38 -2.30 7.37 3.39
CA SER A 38 -2.09 8.80 3.66
C SER A 38 -0.93 9.41 2.88
N TYR A 39 0.18 8.70 2.72
CA TYR A 39 1.31 9.22 1.93
C TYR A 39 0.92 9.40 0.46
N ALA A 40 0.14 8.48 -0.09
CA ALA A 40 -0.30 8.61 -1.49
C ALA A 40 -1.25 9.79 -1.67
N ARG A 41 -2.07 10.09 -0.66
CA ARG A 41 -3.03 11.21 -0.69
C ARG A 41 -2.39 12.55 -0.31
N GLY A 42 -1.19 12.55 0.23
CA GLY A 42 -0.56 13.77 0.75
C GLY A 42 -1.12 14.23 2.08
N THR A 43 -1.72 13.32 2.84
CA THR A 43 -2.33 13.61 4.14
C THR A 43 -1.58 12.95 5.29
N GLN A 44 -0.33 12.54 5.05
CA GLN A 44 0.48 11.86 6.04
C GLN A 44 0.72 12.74 7.26
N VAL A 45 0.79 12.09 8.42
CA VAL A 45 1.21 12.71 9.67
C VAL A 45 2.64 12.26 9.93
N GLU A 46 3.56 13.21 9.95
CA GLU A 46 4.94 12.95 10.31
C GLU A 46 5.03 12.75 11.83
N PHE A 47 6.20 12.34 12.33
CA PHE A 47 6.33 12.06 13.75
C PHE A 47 5.85 13.25 14.57
N ASP A 48 4.87 12.99 15.46
CA ASP A 48 4.26 14.00 16.32
C ASP A 48 4.09 13.42 17.72
N GLU A 49 4.66 14.12 18.69
CA GLU A 49 4.56 13.73 20.09
C GLU A 49 3.56 14.67 20.75
N ARG A 50 2.46 14.12 21.29
CA ARG A 50 1.39 14.88 21.90
C ARG A 50 1.17 14.44 23.33
N ILE A 51 0.61 15.34 24.12
CA ILE A 51 0.10 15.04 25.46
C ILE A 51 -1.42 15.11 25.39
N GLU A 52 -2.09 13.96 25.52
CA GLU A 52 -3.54 13.88 25.58
C GLU A 52 -3.94 13.34 26.95
N PHE A 53 -4.86 14.04 27.61
CA PHE A 53 -5.31 13.66 28.96
C PHE A 53 -4.15 13.47 29.94
N GLY A 54 -3.07 14.23 29.78
CA GLY A 54 -1.90 14.14 30.64
C GLY A 54 -0.95 12.97 30.33
N ILE A 55 -1.20 12.21 29.26
CA ILE A 55 -0.40 11.07 28.84
C ILE A 55 0.31 11.39 27.53
N PRO A 56 1.66 11.26 27.45
CA PRO A 56 2.36 11.45 26.19
C PRO A 56 1.97 10.39 25.16
N THR A 57 1.66 10.81 23.93
CA THR A 57 1.36 9.91 22.82
C THR A 57 2.20 10.27 21.61
N SER A 58 2.61 9.27 20.86
CA SER A 58 3.34 9.44 19.60
C SER A 58 2.47 8.93 18.46
N PHE A 59 2.48 9.66 17.35
CA PHE A 59 1.68 9.32 16.18
C PHE A 59 2.45 9.64 14.90
N MET A 60 2.46 8.69 13.94
CA MET A 60 3.00 8.91 12.61
C MET A 60 2.33 7.96 11.62
N SER A 61 2.23 8.39 10.37
CA SER A 61 1.70 7.57 9.29
C SER A 61 2.72 6.53 8.82
N ASP A 62 2.22 5.38 8.38
CA ASP A 62 3.03 4.31 7.79
C ASP A 62 3.05 4.46 6.27
N TYR A 63 4.03 3.81 5.62
CA TYR A 63 3.94 3.57 4.19
C TYR A 63 3.04 2.37 3.95
N ASP A 64 1.88 2.58 3.36
CA ASP A 64 0.95 1.51 2.99
C ASP A 64 1.27 1.06 1.57
N ILE A 65 1.73 -0.18 1.44
CA ILE A 65 2.23 -0.69 0.16
C ILE A 65 1.52 -1.98 -0.22
N LEU A 66 0.93 -1.98 -1.42
CA LEU A 66 0.35 -3.16 -2.04
C LEU A 66 1.36 -3.74 -3.03
N VAL A 67 1.73 -5.00 -2.81
CA VAL A 67 2.62 -5.74 -3.70
C VAL A 67 1.77 -6.71 -4.51
N VAL A 68 1.80 -6.58 -5.82
CA VAL A 68 1.01 -7.41 -6.74
C VAL A 68 1.95 -8.37 -7.46
N THR A 69 1.65 -9.67 -7.37
CA THR A 69 2.45 -10.72 -7.98
C THR A 69 1.63 -11.52 -8.98
N SER A 70 2.30 -12.31 -9.81
CA SER A 70 1.64 -13.24 -10.73
C SER A 70 1.97 -14.68 -10.36
N ALA A 71 0.97 -15.55 -10.39
CA ALA A 71 1.13 -17.00 -10.16
C ALA A 71 1.89 -17.33 -8.87
N SER A 72 1.62 -16.59 -7.79
CA SER A 72 2.30 -16.74 -6.49
C SER A 72 1.29 -17.06 -5.39
N ASP A 73 1.81 -17.68 -4.32
CA ASP A 73 1.04 -17.92 -3.09
C ASP A 73 1.17 -16.72 -2.15
N ALA A 74 0.05 -16.18 -1.72
CA ALA A 74 0.01 -15.00 -0.85
C ALA A 74 0.77 -15.20 0.47
N LYS A 75 0.71 -16.39 1.06
CA LYS A 75 1.44 -16.70 2.31
C LYS A 75 2.94 -16.68 2.11
N GLU A 76 3.40 -17.24 1.00
CA GLU A 76 4.81 -17.26 0.65
C GLU A 76 5.32 -15.85 0.37
N VAL A 77 4.57 -15.07 -0.39
CA VAL A 77 4.89 -13.66 -0.64
C VAL A 77 4.91 -12.88 0.67
N GLY A 78 3.98 -13.15 1.57
CA GLY A 78 3.96 -12.52 2.89
C GLY A 78 5.25 -12.77 3.68
N ARG A 79 5.78 -13.98 3.64
CA ARG A 79 7.07 -14.30 4.30
C ARG A 79 8.23 -13.55 3.66
N MET A 80 8.23 -13.43 2.33
CA MET A 80 9.25 -12.66 1.61
C MET A 80 9.19 -11.18 1.99
N LEU A 81 7.99 -10.63 2.14
CA LEU A 81 7.80 -9.23 2.55
C LEU A 81 8.20 -9.01 4.00
N ASP A 82 8.01 -9.99 4.88
CA ASP A 82 8.54 -9.92 6.25
C ASP A 82 10.07 -9.80 6.23
N ALA A 83 10.74 -10.53 5.34
CA ALA A 83 12.19 -10.42 5.20
C ALA A 83 12.61 -9.04 4.66
N VAL A 84 11.83 -8.47 3.73
CA VAL A 84 12.06 -7.11 3.23
C VAL A 84 11.95 -6.10 4.37
N ASP A 85 10.91 -6.23 5.19
CA ASP A 85 10.66 -5.36 6.33
C ASP A 85 11.83 -5.40 7.32
N MET A 86 12.33 -6.59 7.63
CA MET A 86 13.48 -6.76 8.51
C MET A 86 14.74 -6.10 7.94
N LYS A 87 14.99 -6.24 6.64
CA LYS A 87 16.15 -5.60 5.98
C LYS A 87 16.03 -4.09 6.00
N TYR A 88 14.84 -3.56 5.80
CA TYR A 88 14.58 -2.14 5.87
C TYR A 88 14.83 -1.59 7.28
N TYR A 89 14.33 -2.28 8.31
CA TYR A 89 14.51 -1.84 9.70
C TYR A 89 15.94 -1.91 10.21
N LYS A 90 16.82 -2.66 9.57
CA LYS A 90 18.24 -2.69 9.93
C LYS A 90 19.00 -1.43 9.52
N ARG A 91 18.39 -0.56 8.72
CA ARG A 91 19.02 0.68 8.30
C ARG A 91 18.92 1.72 9.40
N PRO A 92 20.02 2.41 9.74
CA PRO A 92 20.02 3.32 10.89
C PRO A 92 19.20 4.58 10.70
N ASP A 93 18.90 4.96 9.46
CA ASP A 93 18.22 6.20 9.12
C ASP A 93 16.73 6.05 8.83
N HIS A 94 16.16 4.84 8.88
CA HIS A 94 14.74 4.66 8.66
C HIS A 94 13.94 5.14 9.88
N GLN A 95 12.81 5.75 9.67
CA GLN A 95 11.94 6.24 10.74
C GLN A 95 10.48 5.89 10.53
N VAL A 96 10.08 5.60 9.29
CA VAL A 96 8.67 5.37 8.93
C VAL A 96 8.43 3.88 8.76
N PRO A 97 7.50 3.30 9.53
CA PRO A 97 7.16 1.88 9.38
C PRO A 97 6.49 1.59 8.05
N ILE A 98 6.49 0.32 7.65
CA ILE A 98 5.84 -0.15 6.42
C ILE A 98 4.70 -1.09 6.80
N GLN A 99 3.56 -0.92 6.13
CA GLN A 99 2.44 -1.86 6.16
C GLN A 99 2.31 -2.50 4.79
N PHE A 100 2.62 -3.80 4.70
CA PHE A 100 2.51 -4.53 3.44
C PHE A 100 1.19 -5.29 3.36
N ILE A 101 0.53 -5.19 2.21
CA ILE A 101 -0.44 -6.19 1.77
C ILE A 101 0.01 -6.72 0.42
N ASN A 102 -0.37 -7.95 0.08
CA ASN A 102 -0.05 -8.52 -1.21
C ASN A 102 -1.26 -9.20 -1.81
N ASP A 103 -1.29 -9.26 -3.14
CA ASP A 103 -2.36 -9.89 -3.87
C ASP A 103 -1.84 -10.42 -5.21
N ASP A 104 -2.50 -11.45 -5.73
CA ASP A 104 -2.25 -11.93 -7.08
C ASP A 104 -2.94 -10.99 -8.08
N ILE A 105 -2.30 -10.80 -9.24
CA ILE A 105 -2.82 -9.86 -10.25
C ILE A 105 -4.21 -10.27 -10.77
N GLU A 106 -4.47 -11.57 -10.91
CA GLU A 106 -5.78 -12.04 -11.38
C GLU A 106 -6.86 -11.75 -10.34
N LYS A 107 -6.57 -12.01 -9.07
CA LYS A 107 -7.52 -11.71 -7.99
C LYS A 107 -7.76 -10.22 -7.86
N LEU A 108 -6.71 -9.41 -7.92
CA LEU A 108 -6.83 -7.95 -7.87
C LEU A 108 -7.72 -7.45 -9.01
N ASN A 109 -7.50 -7.91 -10.23
CA ASN A 109 -8.30 -7.50 -11.38
C ASN A 109 -9.75 -7.97 -11.28
N SER A 110 -9.99 -9.15 -10.70
CA SER A 110 -11.34 -9.61 -10.42
C SER A 110 -12.06 -8.70 -9.44
N ASP A 111 -11.39 -8.33 -8.35
CA ASP A 111 -11.95 -7.42 -7.36
C ASP A 111 -12.20 -6.02 -7.94
N LEU A 112 -11.30 -5.54 -8.79
CA LEU A 112 -11.48 -4.26 -9.47
C LEU A 112 -12.67 -4.28 -10.43
N SER A 113 -12.79 -5.35 -11.22
CA SER A 113 -13.91 -5.46 -12.18
C SER A 113 -15.26 -5.53 -11.47
N GLU A 114 -15.31 -6.13 -10.28
CA GLU A 114 -16.51 -6.17 -9.45
C GLU A 114 -16.76 -4.86 -8.71
N GLY A 115 -15.83 -3.92 -8.76
CA GLY A 115 -15.96 -2.62 -8.09
C GLY A 115 -15.77 -2.67 -6.59
N ARG A 116 -14.96 -3.58 -6.09
CA ARG A 116 -14.66 -3.66 -4.65
C ARG A 116 -14.08 -2.33 -4.16
N TYR A 117 -14.69 -1.76 -3.14
CA TYR A 117 -14.40 -0.41 -2.69
C TYR A 117 -12.92 -0.18 -2.37
N PHE A 118 -12.31 -1.07 -1.59
CA PHE A 118 -10.93 -0.92 -1.15
C PHE A 118 -9.97 -0.82 -2.34
N TYR A 119 -10.12 -1.73 -3.30
CA TYR A 119 -9.21 -1.78 -4.46
C TYR A 119 -9.48 -0.66 -5.45
N THR A 120 -10.75 -0.25 -5.61
CA THR A 120 -11.06 0.89 -6.47
C THR A 120 -10.50 2.20 -5.91
N GLU A 121 -10.51 2.36 -4.59
CA GLU A 121 -9.90 3.52 -3.93
C GLU A 121 -8.38 3.52 -4.10
N ILE A 122 -7.74 2.36 -3.97
CA ILE A 122 -6.30 2.23 -4.23
C ILE A 122 -5.97 2.65 -5.67
N LYS A 123 -6.74 2.17 -6.63
CA LYS A 123 -6.53 2.51 -8.04
C LYS A 123 -6.70 4.01 -8.30
N LYS A 124 -7.68 4.63 -7.64
CA LYS A 124 -7.94 6.07 -7.78
C LYS A 124 -6.84 6.94 -7.19
N GLN A 125 -6.43 6.63 -5.96
CA GLN A 125 -5.61 7.52 -5.14
C GLN A 125 -4.16 7.07 -5.02
N GLY A 126 -3.85 5.84 -5.42
CA GLY A 126 -2.54 5.28 -5.27
C GLY A 126 -1.49 5.87 -6.20
N ILE A 127 -0.23 5.58 -5.87
CA ILE A 127 0.91 5.92 -6.70
C ILE A 127 1.57 4.62 -7.13
N MET A 128 1.70 4.41 -8.43
CA MET A 128 2.40 3.25 -8.99
C MET A 128 3.91 3.45 -8.81
N LEU A 129 4.51 2.71 -7.88
CA LEU A 129 5.95 2.78 -7.63
C LEU A 129 6.73 1.93 -8.62
N TYR A 130 6.18 0.80 -9.03
CA TYR A 130 6.78 -0.11 -10.00
C TYR A 130 5.69 -0.77 -10.81
N ASP A 131 5.91 -0.88 -12.10
CA ASP A 131 5.00 -1.54 -13.05
C ASP A 131 5.83 -2.32 -14.05
N SER A 132 5.66 -3.65 -14.07
CA SER A 132 6.36 -4.52 -15.02
C SER A 132 5.92 -4.30 -16.46
N LYS A 133 4.74 -3.71 -16.67
CA LYS A 133 4.09 -3.53 -17.96
C LYS A 133 3.53 -4.82 -18.57
N ASN A 134 3.60 -5.93 -17.85
CA ASN A 134 3.04 -7.21 -18.31
C ASN A 134 1.53 -7.30 -18.15
N TYR A 135 0.96 -6.50 -17.26
CA TYR A 135 -0.46 -6.53 -16.92
C TYR A 135 -1.01 -5.12 -16.85
N GLN A 136 -2.32 -5.00 -17.03
CA GLN A 136 -3.05 -3.76 -16.82
C GLN A 136 -4.08 -3.95 -15.73
N LEU A 137 -4.33 -2.90 -14.95
CA LEU A 137 -5.39 -2.92 -13.95
C LEU A 137 -6.75 -2.76 -14.63
N GLU A 138 -7.68 -3.63 -14.25
CA GLU A 138 -9.02 -3.62 -14.81
C GLU A 138 -9.79 -2.35 -14.44
N ARG A 139 -10.74 -2.00 -15.30
CA ARG A 139 -11.64 -0.89 -15.03
C ARG A 139 -12.74 -1.35 -14.09
N ALA A 140 -12.95 -0.61 -13.01
CA ALA A 140 -14.01 -0.90 -12.07
C ALA A 140 -15.38 -0.66 -12.70
N ARG A 141 -16.35 -1.57 -12.43
CA ARG A 141 -17.72 -1.32 -12.78
C ARG A 141 -18.27 -0.17 -11.94
N LYS A 142 -19.27 0.53 -12.46
CA LYS A 142 -19.89 1.64 -11.75
C LYS A 142 -20.79 1.09 -10.64
N LEU A 143 -20.53 1.47 -9.39
CA LEU A 143 -21.35 1.10 -8.24
C LEU A 143 -22.40 2.18 -7.96
N ASP A 144 -23.58 1.77 -7.46
CA ASP A 144 -24.55 2.72 -6.94
C ASP A 144 -24.13 3.16 -5.52
N PHE A 145 -24.80 4.19 -5.01
CA PHE A 145 -24.47 4.79 -3.72
C PHE A 145 -24.60 3.78 -2.56
N GLU A 146 -25.62 2.94 -2.60
CA GLU A 146 -25.87 1.94 -1.55
C GLU A 146 -24.78 0.87 -1.52
N GLU A 147 -24.34 0.41 -2.69
CA GLU A 147 -23.25 -0.56 -2.79
C GLU A 147 -21.95 0.00 -2.26
N ILE A 148 -21.64 1.25 -2.59
CA ILE A 148 -20.42 1.91 -2.11
C ILE A 148 -20.43 1.99 -0.59
N ARG A 149 -21.55 2.42 -0.01
CA ARG A 149 -21.70 2.55 1.43
C ARG A 149 -21.53 1.21 2.13
N ARG A 150 -22.17 0.18 1.64
CA ARG A 150 -22.10 -1.16 2.23
C ARG A 150 -20.69 -1.70 2.21
N GLN A 151 -19.99 -1.59 1.09
CA GLN A 151 -18.63 -2.09 0.97
C GLN A 151 -17.65 -1.32 1.86
N ALA A 152 -17.83 -0.02 1.98
CA ALA A 152 -17.01 0.78 2.90
C ALA A 152 -17.22 0.33 4.34
N GLN A 153 -18.46 0.03 4.74
CA GLN A 153 -18.77 -0.46 6.08
C GLN A 153 -18.14 -1.84 6.33
N GLU A 154 -18.24 -2.74 5.36
CA GLU A 154 -17.62 -4.07 5.46
C GLU A 154 -16.11 -3.96 5.65
N TYR A 155 -15.45 -3.05 4.93
CA TYR A 155 -14.02 -2.81 5.07
C TYR A 155 -13.68 -2.33 6.49
N PHE A 156 -14.46 -1.40 7.04
CA PHE A 156 -14.27 -0.92 8.40
C PHE A 156 -14.44 -2.04 9.42
N ASP A 157 -15.47 -2.87 9.27
CA ASP A 157 -15.74 -3.98 10.18
C ASP A 157 -14.59 -4.98 10.21
N GLU A 158 -13.99 -5.29 9.06
CA GLU A 158 -12.86 -6.21 8.98
C GLU A 158 -11.58 -5.64 9.61
N LYS A 159 -11.34 -4.34 9.48
CA LYS A 159 -10.08 -3.73 9.89
C LYS A 159 -10.06 -3.24 11.33
N PHE A 160 -11.22 -2.93 11.90
CA PHE A 160 -11.30 -2.25 13.19
C PHE A 160 -12.11 -3.00 14.25
N GLU A 161 -12.48 -4.26 14.01
CA GLU A 161 -13.08 -5.11 15.01
C GLU A 161 -12.07 -5.59 16.05
#